data_07006237547a0a6ff3f4fed6952c2981
#
_entry.id   07006237547a0a6ff3f4fed6952c2981
#
_cell.length_a   1.000
_cell.length_b   1.000
_cell.length_c   1.000
_cell.angle_alpha   90.00
_cell.angle_beta   90.00
_cell.angle_gamma   90.00
#
_symmetry.space_group_name_H-M   'P 1'
#
loop_
_entity.id
_entity.type
_entity.pdbx_description
1 polymer ?
#
loop_
_entity_poly.entity_id
_entity_poly.type
_entity_poly.pdbx_seq_one_letter_code
_entity_poly.pdbx_strand_id
1 'polypeptide(L)'
;WMPTLLGYAAAQEVLRATPESEPHIIGVRHNRIAHLPLMQSVENTRAVASYIKDGDYEAAVAARGTSFAQMLQIFENMSTPPSQSRHDDSPVKDKRVAILHAGGLAPGMNTAARAAVRLGIDHGLTMLGIEGGFPGLLDGAVKELSWADVEGWVGEGGAALGTHREYPTIEQLYSIGRSLESNHIDGLIVIGGFNAYLGAHTLIKERDRYPAFNIPIVCVPASIDNNLPGSELSIGADTAVNSTVSTLDAIKLSASASKRC
;
A
#
# COMPACT_ATOMS: atom_id res chain seq x y z
N TRP A 1 -17.23 10.23 -3.10
CA TRP A 1 -18.07 9.19 -3.77
C TRP A 1 -18.69 8.21 -2.76
N MET A 2 -17.95 7.83 -1.71
CA MET A 2 -18.44 6.89 -0.68
C MET A 2 -19.78 7.32 -0.05
N PRO A 3 -19.96 8.56 0.46
CA PRO A 3 -21.23 9.00 1.02
C PRO A 3 -22.38 8.91 0.01
N THR A 4 -22.14 9.27 -1.26
CA THR A 4 -23.14 9.20 -2.32
C THR A 4 -23.56 7.76 -2.59
N LEU A 5 -22.60 6.83 -2.64
CA LEU A 5 -22.86 5.41 -2.86
C LEU A 5 -23.69 4.80 -1.72
N LEU A 6 -23.31 5.09 -0.46
CA LEU A 6 -24.03 4.60 0.72
C LEU A 6 -25.46 5.19 0.79
N GLY A 7 -25.61 6.50 0.55
CA GLY A 7 -26.92 7.14 0.53
C GLY A 7 -27.84 6.61 -0.56
N TYR A 8 -27.29 6.37 -1.76
CA TYR A 8 -28.04 5.77 -2.85
C TYR A 8 -28.49 4.34 -2.51
N ALA A 9 -27.58 3.50 -1.99
CA ALA A 9 -27.90 2.12 -1.59
C ALA A 9 -28.94 2.09 -0.44
N ALA A 10 -28.81 2.98 0.55
CA ALA A 10 -29.78 3.08 1.64
C ALA A 10 -31.19 3.47 1.13
N ALA A 11 -31.28 4.42 0.20
CA ALA A 11 -32.54 4.79 -0.41
C ALA A 11 -33.17 3.63 -1.21
N GLN A 12 -32.36 2.91 -1.97
CA GLN A 12 -32.85 1.72 -2.69
C GLN A 12 -33.37 0.63 -1.74
N GLU A 13 -32.69 0.43 -0.60
CA GLU A 13 -33.12 -0.55 0.39
C GLU A 13 -34.46 -0.17 1.01
N VAL A 14 -34.64 1.08 1.44
CA VAL A 14 -35.89 1.57 2.02
C VAL A 14 -37.04 1.45 1.04
N LEU A 15 -36.82 1.69 -0.26
CA LEU A 15 -37.88 1.56 -1.28
C LEU A 15 -38.34 0.11 -1.51
N ARG A 16 -37.51 -0.87 -1.13
CA ARG A 16 -37.81 -2.31 -1.26
C ARG A 16 -38.28 -2.95 0.04
N ALA A 17 -37.92 -2.35 1.18
CA ALA A 17 -38.20 -2.88 2.50
C ALA A 17 -39.72 -2.77 2.83
N THR A 18 -40.19 -3.75 3.60
CA THR A 18 -41.52 -3.75 4.23
C THR A 18 -41.35 -3.69 5.74
N PRO A 19 -42.42 -3.42 6.52
CA PRO A 19 -42.35 -3.43 7.99
C PRO A 19 -41.80 -4.75 8.58
N GLU A 20 -41.93 -5.86 7.86
CA GLU A 20 -41.47 -7.19 8.26
C GLU A 20 -40.05 -7.47 7.82
N SER A 21 -39.44 -6.61 7.01
CA SER A 21 -38.02 -6.78 6.56
C SER A 21 -37.05 -6.66 7.74
N GLU A 22 -36.04 -7.51 7.75
CA GLU A 22 -34.98 -7.41 8.75
C GLU A 22 -34.24 -6.07 8.60
N PRO A 23 -34.00 -5.32 9.69
CA PRO A 23 -33.28 -4.06 9.62
C PRO A 23 -31.80 -4.29 9.35
N HIS A 24 -31.24 -3.52 8.40
CA HIS A 24 -29.85 -3.66 7.95
C HIS A 24 -29.04 -2.38 8.13
N ILE A 25 -27.74 -2.55 8.30
CA ILE A 25 -26.74 -1.50 8.14
C ILE A 25 -26.20 -1.60 6.71
N ILE A 26 -26.22 -0.47 5.99
CA ILE A 26 -25.55 -0.37 4.70
C ILE A 26 -24.08 -0.03 4.93
N GLY A 27 -23.20 -0.91 4.50
CA GLY A 27 -21.76 -0.74 4.61
C GLY A 27 -21.03 -1.05 3.31
N VAL A 28 -19.70 -0.98 3.33
CA VAL A 28 -18.85 -1.39 2.22
C VAL A 28 -17.92 -2.50 2.69
N ARG A 29 -17.91 -3.62 1.98
CA ARG A 29 -16.96 -4.73 2.15
C ARG A 29 -16.40 -5.13 0.80
N HIS A 30 -15.08 -5.30 0.72
CA HIS A 30 -14.39 -5.64 -0.53
C HIS A 30 -14.82 -4.75 -1.70
N ASN A 31 -14.89 -3.44 -1.43
CA ASN A 31 -15.31 -2.38 -2.36
C ASN A 31 -16.72 -2.54 -2.96
N ARG A 32 -17.59 -3.29 -2.30
CA ARG A 32 -18.99 -3.50 -2.69
C ARG A 32 -19.92 -3.12 -1.55
N ILE A 33 -21.14 -2.70 -1.89
CA ILE A 33 -22.20 -2.50 -0.92
C ILE A 33 -22.50 -3.83 -0.23
N ALA A 34 -22.53 -3.80 1.09
CA ALA A 34 -22.86 -4.94 1.95
C ALA A 34 -24.03 -4.57 2.86
N HIS A 35 -24.93 -5.52 3.04
CA HIS A 35 -26.07 -5.44 3.95
C HIS A 35 -25.72 -6.27 5.19
N LEU A 36 -25.69 -5.64 6.36
CA LEU A 36 -25.33 -6.27 7.63
C LEU A 36 -26.53 -6.24 8.56
N PRO A 37 -26.90 -7.37 9.21
CA PRO A 37 -27.99 -7.37 10.18
C PRO A 37 -27.73 -6.39 11.32
N LEU A 38 -28.68 -5.48 11.57
CA LEU A 38 -28.51 -4.42 12.58
C LEU A 38 -28.38 -5.01 13.99
N MET A 39 -29.24 -5.95 14.34
CA MET A 39 -29.25 -6.52 15.70
C MET A 39 -27.96 -7.24 16.02
N GLN A 40 -27.47 -8.06 15.12
CA GLN A 40 -26.18 -8.75 15.25
C GLN A 40 -25.02 -7.76 15.43
N SER A 41 -25.02 -6.67 14.66
CA SER A 41 -24.00 -5.63 14.73
C SER A 41 -24.01 -4.90 16.08
N VAL A 42 -25.19 -4.66 16.64
CA VAL A 42 -25.36 -4.06 17.97
C VAL A 42 -24.85 -5.01 19.06
N GLU A 43 -25.23 -6.28 18.99
CA GLU A 43 -24.79 -7.31 19.95
C GLU A 43 -23.26 -7.48 19.94
N ASN A 44 -22.66 -7.59 18.75
CA ASN A 44 -21.21 -7.67 18.59
C ASN A 44 -20.50 -6.44 19.19
N THR A 45 -21.06 -5.26 18.96
CA THR A 45 -20.48 -4.02 19.50
C THR A 45 -20.52 -3.97 21.03
N ARG A 46 -21.62 -4.44 21.63
CA ARG A 46 -21.78 -4.52 23.08
C ARG A 46 -20.85 -5.59 23.68
N ALA A 47 -20.71 -6.73 23.03
CA ALA A 47 -19.82 -7.80 23.45
C ALA A 47 -18.35 -7.34 23.57
N VAL A 48 -17.88 -6.47 22.67
CA VAL A 48 -16.53 -5.90 22.75
C VAL A 48 -16.26 -5.22 24.08
N ALA A 49 -17.21 -4.41 24.58
CA ALA A 49 -17.05 -3.72 25.85
C ALA A 49 -16.98 -4.69 27.05
N SER A 50 -17.76 -5.80 27.00
CA SER A 50 -17.66 -6.85 28.01
C SER A 50 -16.33 -7.56 27.99
N TYR A 51 -15.87 -7.99 26.82
CA TYR A 51 -14.56 -8.67 26.69
C TYR A 51 -13.40 -7.80 27.20
N ILE A 52 -13.41 -6.50 26.89
CA ILE A 52 -12.38 -5.57 27.40
C ILE A 52 -12.43 -5.50 28.93
N LYS A 53 -13.64 -5.43 29.53
CA LYS A 53 -13.81 -5.38 30.98
C LYS A 53 -13.32 -6.66 31.67
N ASP A 54 -13.50 -7.79 31.01
CA ASP A 54 -13.12 -9.11 31.51
C ASP A 54 -11.63 -9.42 31.22
N GLY A 55 -10.92 -8.55 30.51
CA GLY A 55 -9.51 -8.72 30.14
C GLY A 55 -9.29 -9.68 28.98
N ASP A 56 -10.34 -10.10 28.29
CA ASP A 56 -10.27 -10.98 27.12
C ASP A 56 -10.11 -10.15 25.84
N TYR A 57 -8.88 -9.71 25.61
CA TYR A 57 -8.56 -8.85 24.46
C TYR A 57 -8.63 -9.60 23.12
N GLU A 58 -8.36 -10.90 23.09
CA GLU A 58 -8.46 -11.69 21.85
C GLU A 58 -9.90 -11.80 21.37
N ALA A 59 -10.84 -12.09 22.27
CA ALA A 59 -12.27 -12.09 21.95
C ALA A 59 -12.77 -10.70 21.55
N ALA A 60 -12.27 -9.64 22.19
CA ALA A 60 -12.61 -8.27 21.83
C ALA A 60 -12.16 -7.90 20.40
N VAL A 61 -10.96 -8.32 19.99
CA VAL A 61 -10.42 -8.12 18.64
C VAL A 61 -11.23 -8.94 17.62
N ALA A 62 -11.50 -10.22 17.93
CA ALA A 62 -12.29 -11.10 17.06
C ALA A 62 -13.71 -10.56 16.82
N ALA A 63 -14.38 -10.02 17.87
CA ALA A 63 -15.70 -9.42 17.77
C ALA A 63 -15.74 -8.16 16.89
N ARG A 64 -14.61 -7.44 16.74
CA ARG A 64 -14.49 -6.31 15.82
C ARG A 64 -14.30 -6.70 14.36
N GLY A 65 -14.00 -7.96 14.12
CA GLY A 65 -13.88 -8.55 12.79
C GLY A 65 -12.47 -8.55 12.21
N THR A 66 -12.32 -9.26 11.11
CA THR A 66 -11.02 -9.57 10.48
C THR A 66 -10.24 -8.33 10.05
N SER A 67 -10.92 -7.31 9.52
CA SER A 67 -10.25 -6.06 9.10
C SER A 67 -9.60 -5.34 10.28
N PHE A 68 -10.26 -5.33 11.44
CA PHE A 68 -9.69 -4.73 12.64
C PHE A 68 -8.50 -5.52 13.16
N ALA A 69 -8.62 -6.85 13.18
CA ALA A 69 -7.52 -7.73 13.59
C ALA A 69 -6.27 -7.54 12.71
N GLN A 70 -6.47 -7.46 11.39
CA GLN A 70 -5.38 -7.18 10.44
C GLN A 70 -4.75 -5.81 10.67
N MET A 71 -5.57 -4.78 10.88
CA MET A 71 -5.05 -3.42 11.17
C MET A 71 -4.26 -3.38 12.47
N LEU A 72 -4.72 -4.07 13.52
CA LEU A 72 -4.01 -4.17 14.81
C LEU A 72 -2.66 -4.84 14.61
N GLN A 73 -2.61 -5.96 13.91
CA GLN A 73 -1.36 -6.66 13.61
C GLN A 73 -0.38 -5.80 12.81
N ILE A 74 -0.88 -5.07 11.79
CA ILE A 74 -0.06 -4.12 11.04
C ILE A 74 0.48 -3.02 11.96
N PHE A 75 -0.37 -2.48 12.85
CA PHE A 75 0.04 -1.46 13.80
C PHE A 75 1.14 -1.95 14.75
N GLU A 76 0.99 -3.14 15.30
CA GLU A 76 1.99 -3.77 16.16
C GLU A 76 3.32 -3.95 15.43
N ASN A 77 3.29 -4.52 14.22
CA ASN A 77 4.48 -4.72 13.39
C ASN A 77 5.15 -3.39 12.99
N MET A 78 4.37 -2.31 12.81
CA MET A 78 4.91 -1.01 12.44
C MET A 78 5.41 -0.19 13.64
N SER A 79 4.98 -0.52 14.85
CA SER A 79 5.27 0.27 16.06
C SER A 79 6.36 -0.35 16.94
N THR A 80 6.54 -1.66 16.87
CA THR A 80 7.46 -2.40 17.74
C THR A 80 8.65 -2.90 16.93
N PRO A 81 9.89 -2.46 17.24
CA PRO A 81 11.08 -3.01 16.62
C PRO A 81 11.19 -4.52 16.84
N PRO A 82 11.66 -5.30 15.86
CA PRO A 82 11.78 -6.74 15.98
C PRO A 82 12.75 -7.10 17.11
N SER A 83 12.33 -8.02 17.98
CA SER A 83 13.26 -8.67 18.92
C SER A 83 14.03 -9.75 18.18
N GLN A 84 15.32 -9.87 18.43
CA GLN A 84 16.22 -10.85 17.76
C GLN A 84 15.74 -12.32 17.86
N SER A 85 14.81 -12.62 18.77
CA SER A 85 14.29 -13.98 18.99
C SER A 85 13.04 -14.33 18.16
N ARG A 86 12.44 -13.38 17.44
CA ARG A 86 11.12 -13.58 16.81
C ARG A 86 11.14 -14.45 15.55
N HIS A 87 12.27 -14.58 14.86
CA HIS A 87 12.29 -15.11 13.48
C HIS A 87 13.44 -16.09 13.18
N ASP A 88 14.05 -16.73 14.20
CA ASP A 88 15.12 -17.71 13.95
C ASP A 88 14.68 -18.88 13.07
N ASP A 89 13.36 -19.19 13.02
CA ASP A 89 12.78 -20.27 12.23
C ASP A 89 12.12 -19.78 10.91
N SER A 90 12.30 -18.53 10.51
CA SER A 90 11.69 -18.00 9.28
C SER A 90 12.30 -18.67 8.04
N PRO A 91 11.47 -19.24 7.12
CA PRO A 91 11.97 -19.85 5.88
C PRO A 91 12.58 -18.84 4.91
N VAL A 92 12.40 -17.54 5.15
CA VAL A 92 12.93 -16.45 4.33
C VAL A 92 14.06 -15.69 5.00
N LYS A 93 14.52 -16.16 6.17
CA LYS A 93 15.64 -15.56 6.89
C LYS A 93 16.85 -15.42 5.95
N ASP A 94 17.54 -14.29 6.10
CA ASP A 94 18.74 -13.93 5.35
C ASP A 94 18.55 -13.63 3.86
N LYS A 95 17.33 -13.76 3.30
CA LYS A 95 17.06 -13.33 1.93
C LYS A 95 17.11 -11.81 1.82
N ARG A 96 17.57 -11.34 0.67
CA ARG A 96 17.77 -9.92 0.38
C ARG A 96 16.68 -9.44 -0.57
N VAL A 97 15.83 -8.53 -0.11
CA VAL A 97 14.72 -7.98 -0.89
C VAL A 97 14.95 -6.49 -1.12
N ALA A 98 14.97 -6.09 -2.38
CA ALA A 98 15.15 -4.70 -2.76
C ALA A 98 13.83 -4.00 -3.04
N ILE A 99 13.78 -2.72 -2.72
CA ILE A 99 12.65 -1.83 -3.01
C ILE A 99 13.14 -0.69 -3.89
N LEU A 100 12.38 -0.36 -4.93
CA LEU A 100 12.58 0.85 -5.72
C LEU A 100 11.26 1.58 -5.96
N HIS A 101 11.37 2.89 -6.16
CA HIS A 101 10.30 3.73 -6.67
C HIS A 101 10.52 3.99 -8.17
N ALA A 102 9.46 3.92 -8.97
CA ALA A 102 9.56 4.20 -10.40
C ALA A 102 8.34 4.97 -10.93
N GLY A 103 8.57 5.91 -11.83
CA GLY A 103 7.53 6.74 -12.41
C GLY A 103 7.41 8.11 -11.75
N GLY A 104 6.23 8.71 -11.81
CA GLY A 104 5.92 9.99 -11.16
C GLY A 104 5.74 9.85 -9.65
N LEU A 105 5.87 10.95 -8.93
CA LEU A 105 5.62 11.00 -7.50
C LEU A 105 4.14 10.80 -7.18
N ALA A 106 3.86 10.02 -6.15
CA ALA A 106 2.54 9.85 -5.60
C ALA A 106 2.59 9.89 -4.06
N PRO A 107 1.73 10.68 -3.40
CA PRO A 107 1.67 10.73 -1.93
C PRO A 107 1.42 9.33 -1.35
N GLY A 108 2.25 8.90 -0.40
CA GLY A 108 2.16 7.58 0.24
C GLY A 108 3.16 6.55 -0.28
N MET A 109 3.97 6.83 -1.30
CA MET A 109 5.04 5.93 -1.76
C MET A 109 6.02 5.61 -0.63
N ASN A 110 6.44 6.59 0.13
CA ASN A 110 7.32 6.43 1.28
C ASN A 110 6.69 5.55 2.37
N THR A 111 5.41 5.75 2.65
CA THR A 111 4.67 4.95 3.64
C THR A 111 4.59 3.48 3.24
N ALA A 112 4.36 3.20 1.96
CA ALA A 112 4.35 1.83 1.43
C ALA A 112 5.73 1.18 1.52
N ALA A 113 6.79 1.90 1.15
CA ALA A 113 8.17 1.41 1.28
C ALA A 113 8.53 1.14 2.75
N ARG A 114 8.20 2.08 3.67
CA ARG A 114 8.40 1.90 5.11
C ARG A 114 7.72 0.63 5.63
N ALA A 115 6.47 0.41 5.25
CA ALA A 115 5.74 -0.77 5.68
C ALA A 115 6.40 -2.06 5.19
N ALA A 116 6.81 -2.11 3.93
CA ALA A 116 7.51 -3.25 3.36
C ALA A 116 8.88 -3.50 4.03
N VAL A 117 9.66 -2.44 4.31
CA VAL A 117 10.93 -2.55 5.01
C VAL A 117 10.73 -3.09 6.41
N ARG A 118 9.83 -2.51 7.20
CA ARG A 118 9.62 -2.93 8.59
C ARG A 118 9.09 -4.35 8.71
N LEU A 119 8.13 -4.73 7.85
CA LEU A 119 7.62 -6.10 7.81
C LEU A 119 8.73 -7.08 7.37
N GLY A 120 9.52 -6.71 6.36
CA GLY A 120 10.61 -7.56 5.88
C GLY A 120 11.65 -7.82 6.98
N ILE A 121 12.10 -6.78 7.67
CA ILE A 121 13.04 -6.89 8.79
C ILE A 121 12.43 -7.74 9.93
N ASP A 122 11.14 -7.54 10.23
CA ASP A 122 10.44 -8.33 11.23
C ASP A 122 10.42 -9.83 10.88
N HIS A 123 10.47 -10.20 9.61
CA HIS A 123 10.55 -11.58 9.12
C HIS A 123 11.98 -12.08 8.87
N GLY A 124 12.99 -11.32 9.26
CA GLY A 124 14.40 -11.72 9.13
C GLY A 124 15.00 -11.49 7.73
N LEU A 125 14.32 -10.69 6.87
CA LEU A 125 14.88 -10.28 5.58
C LEU A 125 15.93 -9.17 5.74
N THR A 126 16.94 -9.16 4.88
CA THR A 126 17.75 -7.96 4.64
C THR A 126 17.04 -7.09 3.61
N MET A 127 16.63 -5.89 4.02
CA MET A 127 15.91 -4.97 3.15
C MET A 127 16.87 -3.99 2.49
N LEU A 128 16.75 -3.82 1.18
CA LEU A 128 17.60 -2.95 0.37
C LEU A 128 16.76 -1.86 -0.28
N GLY A 129 17.28 -0.64 -0.31
CA GLY A 129 16.73 0.47 -1.08
C GLY A 129 17.55 0.70 -2.34
N ILE A 130 16.89 0.82 -3.49
CA ILE A 130 17.51 1.21 -4.75
C ILE A 130 17.23 2.70 -4.96
N GLU A 131 18.27 3.52 -4.96
CA GLU A 131 18.16 4.97 -5.10
C GLU A 131 18.05 5.38 -6.56
N GLY A 132 17.02 6.19 -6.91
CA GLY A 132 16.82 6.70 -8.27
C GLY A 132 16.07 5.75 -9.21
N GLY A 133 15.37 4.74 -8.70
CA GLY A 133 14.53 3.85 -9.51
C GLY A 133 15.32 2.88 -10.39
N PHE A 134 14.83 2.57 -11.59
CA PHE A 134 15.52 1.66 -12.52
C PHE A 134 16.89 2.15 -12.98
N PRO A 135 17.13 3.44 -13.25
CA PRO A 135 18.49 3.94 -13.46
C PRO A 135 19.43 3.64 -12.30
N GLY A 136 18.98 3.83 -11.07
CA GLY A 136 19.77 3.49 -9.89
C GLY A 136 20.07 1.99 -9.77
N LEU A 137 19.14 1.13 -10.16
CA LEU A 137 19.37 -0.31 -10.25
C LEU A 137 20.44 -0.64 -11.30
N LEU A 138 20.42 0.04 -12.46
CA LEU A 138 21.41 -0.06 -13.51
C LEU A 138 22.80 0.31 -13.02
N ASP A 139 22.91 1.40 -12.25
CA ASP A 139 24.17 1.94 -11.72
C ASP A 139 24.63 1.22 -10.44
N GLY A 140 23.82 0.30 -9.90
CA GLY A 140 24.12 -0.39 -8.66
C GLY A 140 24.02 0.49 -7.42
N ALA A 141 23.19 1.54 -7.46
CA ALA A 141 22.93 2.45 -6.34
C ALA A 141 22.01 1.79 -5.30
N VAL A 142 22.54 0.78 -4.62
CA VAL A 142 21.84 -0.07 -3.66
C VAL A 142 22.39 0.18 -2.27
N LYS A 143 21.49 0.42 -1.30
CA LYS A 143 21.87 0.54 0.12
C LYS A 143 21.00 -0.36 0.99
N GLU A 144 21.58 -0.84 2.08
CA GLU A 144 20.82 -1.56 3.09
C GLU A 144 19.97 -0.57 3.90
N LEU A 145 18.74 -0.98 4.22
CA LEU A 145 17.78 -0.19 4.98
C LEU A 145 17.54 -0.85 6.33
N SER A 146 17.79 -0.09 7.38
CA SER A 146 17.45 -0.47 8.75
C SER A 146 16.03 -0.03 9.13
N TRP A 147 15.55 -0.51 10.26
CA TRP A 147 14.28 -0.08 10.86
C TRP A 147 14.23 1.44 11.12
N ALA A 148 15.36 2.02 11.54
CA ALA A 148 15.47 3.44 11.85
C ALA A 148 15.50 4.32 10.60
N ASP A 149 16.12 3.86 9.50
CA ASP A 149 16.23 4.65 8.26
C ASP A 149 14.88 5.06 7.68
N VAL A 150 13.84 4.28 7.94
CA VAL A 150 12.50 4.52 7.42
C VAL A 150 11.54 5.15 8.43
N GLU A 151 12.02 5.59 9.60
CA GLU A 151 11.16 6.05 10.69
C GLU A 151 10.30 7.26 10.29
N GLY A 152 10.90 8.30 9.72
CA GLY A 152 10.23 9.54 9.31
C GLY A 152 9.34 9.43 8.07
N TRP A 153 9.47 8.34 7.30
CA TRP A 153 8.87 8.22 5.97
C TRP A 153 7.34 8.23 5.96
N VAL A 154 6.68 7.97 7.07
CA VAL A 154 5.21 8.01 7.15
C VAL A 154 4.65 9.43 7.02
N GLY A 155 5.40 10.44 7.50
CA GLY A 155 5.01 11.85 7.46
C GLY A 155 5.56 12.61 6.26
N GLU A 156 6.41 11.97 5.46
CA GLU A 156 7.10 12.60 4.34
C GLU A 156 6.47 12.21 3.00
N GLY A 157 6.02 13.19 2.25
CA GLY A 157 5.59 13.00 0.87
C GLY A 157 6.78 12.71 -0.06
N GLY A 158 6.49 12.37 -1.30
CA GLY A 158 7.51 12.10 -2.30
C GLY A 158 8.05 10.67 -2.30
N ALA A 159 9.31 10.51 -2.66
CA ALA A 159 10.01 9.23 -2.75
C ALA A 159 11.41 9.38 -2.12
N ALA A 160 11.57 8.92 -0.89
CA ALA A 160 12.84 9.05 -0.14
C ALA A 160 14.00 8.31 -0.82
N LEU A 161 13.72 7.23 -1.54
CA LEU A 161 14.69 6.53 -2.39
C LEU A 161 14.93 7.23 -3.74
N GLY A 162 14.27 8.36 -4.00
CA GLY A 162 14.23 8.93 -5.34
C GLY A 162 13.36 8.10 -6.29
N THR A 163 13.00 8.67 -7.42
CA THR A 163 12.23 8.00 -8.46
C THR A 163 12.62 8.53 -9.83
N HIS A 164 12.46 7.72 -10.86
CA HIS A 164 12.70 8.12 -12.24
C HIS A 164 11.61 7.57 -13.16
N ARG A 165 11.30 8.31 -14.25
CA ARG A 165 10.28 7.87 -15.22
C ARG A 165 10.80 6.89 -16.26
N GLU A 166 12.11 6.75 -16.36
CA GLU A 166 12.73 5.78 -17.24
C GLU A 166 12.52 4.35 -16.74
N TYR A 167 12.31 3.45 -17.66
CA TYR A 167 12.26 2.02 -17.42
C TYR A 167 13.32 1.31 -18.29
N PRO A 168 13.74 0.08 -17.95
CA PRO A 168 14.84 -0.61 -18.60
C PRO A 168 14.64 -0.78 -20.10
N THR A 169 15.68 -0.48 -20.89
CA THR A 169 15.78 -0.88 -22.29
C THR A 169 16.48 -2.23 -22.41
N ILE A 170 16.38 -2.88 -23.57
CA ILE A 170 16.99 -4.20 -23.81
C ILE A 170 18.52 -4.16 -23.64
N GLU A 171 19.16 -3.07 -24.05
CA GLU A 171 20.62 -2.88 -23.94
C GLU A 171 21.09 -2.80 -22.47
N GLN A 172 20.22 -2.37 -21.55
CA GLN A 172 20.54 -2.19 -20.14
C GLN A 172 20.37 -3.47 -19.32
N LEU A 173 19.66 -4.48 -19.83
CA LEU A 173 19.26 -5.67 -19.07
C LEU A 173 20.46 -6.46 -18.54
N TYR A 174 21.53 -6.56 -19.29
CA TYR A 174 22.75 -7.25 -18.83
C TYR A 174 23.35 -6.57 -17.58
N SER A 175 23.45 -5.25 -17.58
CA SER A 175 23.97 -4.49 -16.45
C SER A 175 23.04 -4.55 -15.24
N ILE A 176 21.73 -4.50 -15.48
CA ILE A 176 20.72 -4.68 -14.41
C ILE A 176 20.81 -6.08 -13.80
N GLY A 177 20.95 -7.12 -14.63
CA GLY A 177 21.14 -8.49 -14.14
C GLY A 177 22.40 -8.61 -13.27
N ARG A 178 23.50 -8.02 -13.71
CA ARG A 178 24.75 -7.97 -12.93
C ARG A 178 24.58 -7.21 -11.59
N SER A 179 23.82 -6.13 -11.60
CA SER A 179 23.53 -5.38 -10.37
C SER A 179 22.72 -6.21 -9.38
N LEU A 180 21.72 -6.95 -9.83
CA LEU A 180 20.93 -7.88 -8.99
C LEU A 180 21.82 -8.98 -8.39
N GLU A 181 22.67 -9.61 -9.21
CA GLU A 181 23.59 -10.67 -8.77
C GLU A 181 24.65 -10.17 -7.78
N SER A 182 25.31 -9.04 -8.09
CA SER A 182 26.36 -8.50 -7.25
C SER A 182 25.89 -8.02 -5.89
N ASN A 183 24.64 -7.59 -5.81
CA ASN A 183 23.98 -7.21 -4.55
C ASN A 183 23.22 -8.37 -3.88
N HIS A 184 23.25 -9.58 -4.48
CA HIS A 184 22.56 -10.77 -3.98
C HIS A 184 21.06 -10.51 -3.73
N ILE A 185 20.37 -9.91 -4.71
CA ILE A 185 18.96 -9.56 -4.57
C ILE A 185 18.09 -10.79 -4.91
N ASP A 186 17.36 -11.29 -3.92
CA ASP A 186 16.47 -12.47 -4.01
C ASP A 186 15.03 -12.12 -4.33
N GLY A 187 14.67 -10.84 -4.28
CA GLY A 187 13.31 -10.36 -4.58
C GLY A 187 13.27 -8.86 -4.81
N LEU A 188 12.30 -8.39 -5.58
CA LEU A 188 12.17 -6.98 -5.96
C LEU A 188 10.75 -6.48 -5.72
N ILE A 189 10.62 -5.38 -4.97
CA ILE A 189 9.37 -4.64 -4.80
C ILE A 189 9.48 -3.34 -5.60
N VAL A 190 8.56 -3.14 -6.54
CA VAL A 190 8.52 -1.96 -7.41
C VAL A 190 7.28 -1.14 -7.08
N ILE A 191 7.46 0.04 -6.50
CA ILE A 191 6.37 0.94 -6.12
C ILE A 191 6.28 2.06 -7.14
N GLY A 192 5.17 2.15 -7.86
CA GLY A 192 5.01 3.21 -8.85
C GLY A 192 3.85 3.04 -9.81
N GLY A 193 3.83 3.91 -10.83
CA GLY A 193 2.81 3.96 -11.86
C GLY A 193 3.09 3.03 -13.04
N PHE A 194 2.54 3.38 -14.20
CA PHE A 194 2.61 2.52 -15.39
C PHE A 194 4.05 2.21 -15.84
N ASN A 195 4.98 3.17 -15.71
CA ASN A 195 6.39 2.95 -16.03
C ASN A 195 7.05 1.92 -15.10
N ALA A 196 6.62 1.85 -13.84
CA ALA A 196 7.05 0.80 -12.90
C ALA A 196 6.62 -0.59 -13.40
N TYR A 197 5.38 -0.70 -13.86
CA TYR A 197 4.83 -1.94 -14.43
C TYR A 197 5.54 -2.34 -15.72
N LEU A 198 5.81 -1.39 -16.61
CA LEU A 198 6.59 -1.65 -17.84
C LEU A 198 7.99 -2.15 -17.52
N GLY A 199 8.67 -1.52 -16.55
CA GLY A 199 10.00 -1.95 -16.12
C GLY A 199 10.00 -3.37 -15.55
N ALA A 200 9.10 -3.66 -14.62
CA ALA A 200 8.94 -5.01 -14.07
C ALA A 200 8.59 -6.04 -15.15
N HIS A 201 7.67 -5.70 -16.07
CA HIS A 201 7.29 -6.54 -17.19
C HIS A 201 8.47 -6.85 -18.12
N THR A 202 9.34 -5.85 -18.41
CA THR A 202 10.53 -6.05 -19.23
C THR A 202 11.48 -7.06 -18.60
N LEU A 203 11.74 -6.96 -17.29
CA LEU A 203 12.58 -7.93 -16.57
C LEU A 203 11.94 -9.34 -16.61
N ILE A 204 10.63 -9.43 -16.36
CA ILE A 204 9.91 -10.71 -16.34
C ILE A 204 9.94 -11.40 -17.72
N LYS A 205 9.80 -10.67 -18.80
CA LYS A 205 9.84 -11.22 -20.16
C LYS A 205 11.19 -11.82 -20.54
N GLU A 206 12.26 -11.29 -19.98
CA GLU A 206 13.62 -11.68 -20.33
C GLU A 206 14.25 -12.68 -19.34
N ARG A 207 13.44 -13.29 -18.46
CA ARG A 207 13.88 -14.29 -17.47
C ARG A 207 14.61 -15.48 -18.08
N ASP A 208 14.12 -15.96 -19.23
CA ASP A 208 14.75 -17.11 -19.91
C ASP A 208 16.15 -16.76 -20.43
N ARG A 209 16.38 -15.49 -20.77
CA ARG A 209 17.66 -14.99 -21.26
C ARG A 209 18.62 -14.57 -20.14
N TYR A 210 18.07 -14.05 -19.05
CA TYR A 210 18.84 -13.53 -17.91
C TYR A 210 18.37 -14.22 -16.62
N PRO A 211 19.08 -15.28 -16.16
CA PRO A 211 18.71 -15.99 -14.92
C PRO A 211 18.62 -15.09 -13.67
N ALA A 212 19.34 -13.97 -13.65
CA ALA A 212 19.27 -12.98 -12.58
C ALA A 212 17.85 -12.40 -12.37
N PHE A 213 17.00 -12.45 -13.39
CA PHE A 213 15.59 -12.00 -13.29
C PHE A 213 14.64 -13.08 -12.79
N ASN A 214 15.13 -14.30 -12.54
CA ASN A 214 14.30 -15.38 -12.01
C ASN A 214 14.10 -15.25 -10.49
N ILE A 215 13.68 -14.07 -10.07
CA ILE A 215 13.35 -13.70 -8.70
C ILE A 215 11.89 -13.25 -8.62
N PRO A 216 11.24 -13.33 -7.44
CA PRO A 216 9.94 -12.71 -7.23
C PRO A 216 9.99 -11.20 -7.47
N ILE A 217 9.09 -10.70 -8.31
CA ILE A 217 8.91 -9.26 -8.55
C ILE A 217 7.46 -8.91 -8.23
N VAL A 218 7.26 -7.97 -7.31
CA VAL A 218 5.94 -7.50 -6.89
C VAL A 218 5.81 -6.01 -7.18
N CYS A 219 4.73 -5.63 -7.88
CA CYS A 219 4.42 -4.24 -8.16
C CYS A 219 3.35 -3.71 -7.20
N VAL A 220 3.57 -2.53 -6.64
CA VAL A 220 2.61 -1.81 -5.80
C VAL A 220 2.14 -0.57 -6.55
N PRO A 221 0.82 -0.44 -6.83
CA PRO A 221 0.28 0.66 -7.63
C PRO A 221 0.39 1.99 -6.89
N ALA A 222 1.13 2.94 -7.45
CA ALA A 222 1.27 4.29 -6.93
C ALA A 222 1.24 5.29 -8.10
N SER A 223 0.12 5.99 -8.24
CA SER A 223 -0.11 6.97 -9.29
C SER A 223 -1.25 7.92 -8.91
N ILE A 224 -1.05 9.20 -9.10
CA ILE A 224 -2.12 10.19 -8.90
C ILE A 224 -3.17 10.16 -10.02
N ASP A 225 -2.84 9.56 -11.17
CA ASP A 225 -3.75 9.46 -12.33
C ASP A 225 -4.79 8.34 -12.16
N ASN A 226 -4.59 7.44 -11.22
CA ASN A 226 -5.43 6.25 -10.95
C ASN A 226 -5.78 5.42 -12.21
N ASN A 227 -4.82 5.29 -13.12
CA ASN A 227 -4.99 4.70 -14.45
C ASN A 227 -4.35 3.30 -14.58
N LEU A 228 -4.08 2.63 -13.46
CA LEU A 228 -3.40 1.33 -13.47
C LEU A 228 -4.41 0.18 -13.56
N PRO A 229 -4.32 -0.68 -14.58
CA PRO A 229 -5.17 -1.86 -14.69
C PRO A 229 -5.00 -2.81 -13.49
N GLY A 230 -6.10 -3.39 -13.03
CA GLY A 230 -6.10 -4.35 -11.92
C GLY A 230 -6.09 -3.74 -10.52
N SER A 231 -6.11 -2.40 -10.44
CA SER A 231 -6.28 -1.68 -9.17
C SER A 231 -7.44 -0.68 -9.30
N GLU A 232 -8.35 -0.69 -8.34
CA GLU A 232 -9.45 0.28 -8.28
C GLU A 232 -8.97 1.63 -7.72
N LEU A 233 -7.98 1.58 -6.82
CA LEU A 233 -7.39 2.75 -6.22
C LEU A 233 -5.88 2.56 -6.09
N SER A 234 -5.11 3.43 -6.71
CA SER A 234 -3.65 3.49 -6.56
C SER A 234 -3.25 4.42 -5.42
N ILE A 235 -2.09 4.14 -4.81
CA ILE A 235 -1.51 5.00 -3.78
C ILE A 235 -1.36 6.42 -4.34
N GLY A 236 -1.86 7.40 -3.58
CA GLY A 236 -1.77 8.82 -3.91
C GLY A 236 -2.95 9.40 -4.68
N ALA A 237 -3.79 8.61 -5.33
CA ALA A 237 -4.91 9.09 -6.12
C ALA A 237 -5.94 9.86 -5.26
N ASP A 238 -6.36 9.30 -4.13
CA ASP A 238 -7.31 9.95 -3.22
C ASP A 238 -6.76 11.28 -2.66
N THR A 239 -5.51 11.29 -2.21
CA THR A 239 -4.85 12.50 -1.72
C THR A 239 -4.77 13.56 -2.81
N ALA A 240 -4.43 13.18 -4.04
CA ALA A 240 -4.35 14.11 -5.17
C ALA A 240 -5.71 14.75 -5.49
N VAL A 241 -6.77 13.96 -5.49
CA VAL A 241 -8.15 14.46 -5.71
C VAL A 241 -8.54 15.44 -4.61
N ASN A 242 -8.35 15.09 -3.33
CA ASN A 242 -8.70 15.96 -2.21
C ASN A 242 -7.90 17.27 -2.24
N SER A 243 -6.60 17.22 -2.52
CA SER A 243 -5.76 18.42 -2.67
C SER A 243 -6.21 19.29 -3.83
N THR A 244 -6.60 18.69 -4.95
CA THR A 244 -7.12 19.41 -6.12
C THR A 244 -8.43 20.12 -5.80
N VAL A 245 -9.38 19.44 -5.14
CA VAL A 245 -10.64 20.03 -4.72
C VAL A 245 -10.41 21.22 -3.79
N SER A 246 -9.58 21.07 -2.77
CA SER A 246 -9.24 22.16 -1.84
C SER A 246 -8.64 23.37 -2.55
N THR A 247 -7.75 23.14 -3.52
CA THR A 247 -7.13 24.19 -4.31
C THR A 247 -8.15 24.89 -5.22
N LEU A 248 -9.01 24.14 -5.88
CA LEU A 248 -10.07 24.69 -6.74
C LEU A 248 -11.07 25.53 -5.93
N ASP A 249 -11.45 25.09 -4.74
CA ASP A 249 -12.33 25.86 -3.85
C ASP A 249 -11.68 27.19 -3.44
N ALA A 250 -10.38 27.20 -3.11
CA ALA A 250 -9.66 28.42 -2.80
C ALA A 250 -9.60 29.39 -4.01
N ILE A 251 -9.33 28.86 -5.21
CA ILE A 251 -9.31 29.65 -6.46
C ILE A 251 -10.70 30.21 -6.76
N LYS A 252 -11.76 29.39 -6.63
CA LYS A 252 -13.14 29.81 -6.84
C LYS A 252 -13.55 30.96 -5.93
N LEU A 253 -13.18 30.89 -4.65
CA LEU A 253 -13.44 31.96 -3.69
C LEU A 253 -12.75 33.27 -4.12
N SER A 254 -11.49 33.19 -4.53
CA SER A 254 -10.72 34.34 -5.01
C SER A 254 -11.32 34.93 -6.31
N ALA A 255 -11.69 34.08 -7.26
CA ALA A 255 -12.33 34.50 -8.50
C ALA A 255 -13.67 35.17 -8.24
N SER A 256 -14.50 34.61 -7.37
CA SER A 256 -15.80 35.17 -6.96
C SER A 256 -15.63 36.54 -6.30
N ALA A 257 -14.69 36.67 -5.36
CA ALA A 257 -14.42 37.92 -4.67
C ALA A 257 -13.91 39.03 -5.61
N SER A 258 -13.10 38.66 -6.59
CA SER A 258 -12.53 39.61 -7.57
C SER A 258 -13.42 39.81 -8.82
N LYS A 259 -14.59 39.16 -8.89
CA LYS A 259 -15.49 39.15 -10.04
C LYS A 259 -14.79 38.81 -11.39
N ARG A 260 -13.80 37.92 -11.32
CA ARG A 260 -13.11 37.36 -12.48
C ARG A 260 -13.76 36.02 -12.85
N CYS A 261 -13.97 35.82 -14.14
CA CYS A 261 -14.48 34.55 -14.68
C CYS A 261 -13.29 33.62 -15.00
#